data_e94903e4e850b3718824b870899f128e
#
_entry.id   e94903e4e850b3718824b870899f128e
#
_cell.length_a   1.000
_cell.length_b   1.000
_cell.length_c   1.000
_cell.angle_alpha   90.00
_cell.angle_beta   90.00
_cell.angle_gamma   90.00
#
_symmetry.space_group_name_H-M   'P 1'
#
loop_
_entity.id
_entity.type
_entity.pdbx_description
1 polymer ?
#
loop_
_entity_poly.entity_id
_entity_poly.type
_entity_poly.pdbx_seq_one_letter_code
_entity_poly.pdbx_strand_id
1 'polypeptide(L)'
;SRFRLDAEIVRDNALAVSGLLMRDPIVGHSRPYQPAGYYRHLNFPTRRYAADKGPAQYRRAVYMHWQRQFLHPMLKAFDAPSREECTAQRPESNTPLAALVLMNDPTFVEAARALATTILGAEGRDDKQRIEELFLRVLSRGPRPVEIQTVLQFLADCRENYKQNPELAARLL
;
A
#
# COMPACT_ATOMS: atom_id res chain seq x y z
N SER A 1 -19.67 9.45 -11.35
CA SER A 1 -18.70 8.81 -12.24
C SER A 1 -17.77 7.92 -11.41
N ARG A 2 -17.43 6.77 -11.93
CA ARG A 2 -16.42 5.89 -11.34
C ARG A 2 -15.14 6.10 -12.11
N PHE A 3 -14.12 6.59 -11.44
CA PHE A 3 -12.83 6.68 -12.08
C PHE A 3 -11.78 6.02 -11.20
N ARG A 4 -10.82 5.37 -11.81
CA ARG A 4 -9.75 4.68 -11.13
C ARG A 4 -8.56 5.62 -10.97
N LEU A 5 -7.94 5.58 -9.80
CA LEU A 5 -6.71 6.30 -9.55
C LEU A 5 -5.54 5.65 -10.31
N ASP A 6 -4.63 6.46 -10.81
CA ASP A 6 -3.35 5.99 -11.34
C ASP A 6 -2.54 5.23 -10.29
N ALA A 7 -1.72 4.28 -10.71
CA ALA A 7 -0.92 3.41 -9.84
C ALA A 7 -0.09 4.21 -8.83
N GLU A 8 0.52 5.30 -9.27
CA GLU A 8 1.31 6.19 -8.43
C GLU A 8 0.45 6.84 -7.33
N ILE A 9 -0.78 7.23 -7.67
CA ILE A 9 -1.70 7.87 -6.73
C ILE A 9 -2.26 6.86 -5.73
N VAL A 10 -2.52 5.61 -6.14
CA VAL A 10 -2.94 4.54 -5.22
C VAL A 10 -1.92 4.35 -4.11
N ARG A 11 -0.63 4.27 -4.46
CA ARG A 11 0.44 4.17 -3.48
C ARG A 11 0.56 5.41 -2.60
N ASP A 12 0.62 6.58 -3.21
CA ASP A 12 0.78 7.85 -2.48
C ASP A 12 -0.38 8.09 -1.52
N ASN A 13 -1.60 7.71 -1.91
CA ASN A 13 -2.77 7.79 -1.05
C ASN A 13 -2.65 6.89 0.19
N ALA A 14 -2.22 5.64 0.02
CA ALA A 14 -2.01 4.72 1.14
C ALA A 14 -0.96 5.27 2.13
N LEU A 15 0.16 5.80 1.62
CA LEU A 15 1.19 6.42 2.44
C LEU A 15 0.72 7.72 3.11
N ALA A 16 -0.09 8.52 2.42
CA ALA A 16 -0.62 9.78 2.97
C ALA A 16 -1.60 9.53 4.12
N VAL A 17 -2.54 8.58 3.92
CA VAL A 17 -3.55 8.25 4.92
C VAL A 17 -2.93 7.61 6.17
N SER A 18 -1.88 6.81 5.99
CA SER A 18 -1.13 6.20 7.10
C SER A 18 -0.17 7.14 7.82
N GLY A 19 0.10 8.32 7.25
CA GLY A 19 1.07 9.28 7.79
C GLY A 19 2.53 8.99 7.44
N LEU A 20 2.79 7.96 6.62
CA LEU A 20 4.15 7.60 6.19
C LEU A 20 4.67 8.45 5.05
N LEU A 21 3.80 9.12 4.28
CA LEU A 21 4.21 9.86 3.09
C LEU A 21 5.22 10.97 3.44
N MET A 22 6.41 10.85 2.87
CA MET A 22 7.43 11.88 2.97
C MET A 22 7.09 13.05 2.03
N ARG A 23 6.83 14.23 2.60
CA ARG A 23 6.39 15.43 1.86
C ARG A 23 7.52 16.42 1.56
N ASP A 24 8.67 16.26 2.19
CA ASP A 24 9.79 17.18 2.04
C ASP A 24 10.34 17.19 0.61
N PRO A 25 10.87 18.33 0.13
CA PRO A 25 11.50 18.41 -1.18
C PRO A 25 12.64 17.42 -1.28
N ILE A 26 12.67 16.68 -2.39
CA ILE A 26 13.47 15.48 -2.52
C ILE A 26 14.60 15.70 -3.50
N VAL A 27 15.79 15.35 -3.05
CA VAL A 27 16.92 15.10 -3.93
C VAL A 27 17.06 13.57 -4.08
N GLY A 28 16.89 13.09 -5.31
CA GLY A 28 17.08 11.67 -5.65
C GLY A 28 15.78 10.86 -5.85
N HIS A 29 15.96 9.58 -6.11
CA HIS A 29 14.89 8.62 -6.39
C HIS A 29 14.42 7.90 -5.10
N SER A 30 13.29 7.20 -5.20
CA SER A 30 12.77 6.27 -4.18
C SER A 30 12.82 4.85 -4.72
N ARG A 31 13.35 3.93 -3.94
CA ARG A 31 13.35 2.49 -4.22
C ARG A 31 12.58 1.75 -3.14
N PRO A 32 11.25 1.62 -3.26
CA PRO A 32 10.48 0.83 -2.31
C PRO A 32 10.86 -0.65 -2.40
N TYR A 33 10.32 -1.47 -1.49
CA TYR A 33 10.51 -2.90 -1.52
C TYR A 33 10.18 -3.50 -2.89
N GLN A 34 11.02 -4.41 -3.34
CA GLN A 34 10.81 -5.21 -4.55
C GLN A 34 11.25 -6.66 -4.28
N PRO A 35 10.50 -7.67 -4.75
CA PRO A 35 10.87 -9.07 -4.54
C PRO A 35 12.28 -9.39 -5.02
N ALA A 36 13.00 -10.17 -4.23
CA ALA A 36 14.35 -10.59 -4.58
C ALA A 36 14.34 -11.36 -5.92
N GLY A 37 15.38 -11.16 -6.71
CA GLY A 37 15.53 -11.85 -8.00
C GLY A 37 14.64 -11.31 -9.12
N TYR A 38 13.85 -10.26 -8.91
CA TYR A 38 13.00 -9.70 -9.96
C TYR A 38 13.83 -9.24 -11.19
N TYR A 39 15.06 -8.76 -10.97
CA TYR A 39 15.99 -8.34 -12.04
C TYR A 39 16.92 -9.46 -12.56
N ARG A 40 16.71 -10.73 -12.18
CA ARG A 40 17.58 -11.84 -12.54
C ARG A 40 17.79 -12.02 -14.07
N HIS A 41 16.83 -11.57 -14.87
CA HIS A 41 16.90 -11.65 -16.33
C HIS A 41 17.49 -10.40 -17.00
N LEU A 42 17.89 -9.39 -16.22
CA LEU A 42 18.61 -8.21 -16.72
C LEU A 42 20.09 -8.53 -16.81
N ASN A 43 20.52 -9.02 -17.96
CA ASN A 43 21.89 -9.51 -18.16
C ASN A 43 22.85 -8.45 -18.70
N PHE A 44 22.36 -7.41 -19.39
CA PHE A 44 23.22 -6.39 -20.02
C PHE A 44 22.64 -4.97 -19.85
N PRO A 45 23.25 -4.16 -18.99
CA PRO A 45 24.20 -4.54 -17.93
C PRO A 45 23.47 -5.29 -16.80
N THR A 46 24.17 -6.18 -16.13
CA THR A 46 23.65 -6.82 -14.91
C THR A 46 23.28 -5.75 -13.88
N ARG A 47 22.05 -5.78 -13.40
CA ARG A 47 21.54 -4.79 -12.44
C ARG A 47 21.13 -5.46 -11.15
N ARG A 48 21.46 -4.82 -10.04
CA ARG A 48 20.99 -5.21 -8.71
C ARG A 48 20.04 -4.13 -8.17
N TYR A 49 18.93 -4.56 -7.64
CA TYR A 49 18.02 -3.69 -6.94
C TYR A 49 18.29 -3.79 -5.43
N ALA A 50 18.51 -2.65 -4.80
CA ALA A 50 18.55 -2.54 -3.37
C ALA A 50 17.43 -1.56 -2.96
N ALA A 51 16.49 -2.03 -2.16
CA ALA A 51 15.46 -1.16 -1.60
C ALA A 51 16.07 -0.13 -0.66
N ASP A 52 15.54 1.08 -0.68
CA ASP A 52 15.89 2.11 0.29
C ASP A 52 15.45 1.66 1.69
N LYS A 53 16.10 2.21 2.71
CA LYS A 53 15.75 1.99 4.10
C LYS A 53 15.22 3.29 4.72
N GLY A 54 14.29 3.14 5.66
CA GLY A 54 13.72 4.28 6.38
C GLY A 54 12.90 5.23 5.49
N PRO A 55 12.85 6.54 5.78
CA PRO A 55 11.95 7.49 5.14
C PRO A 55 12.08 7.60 3.62
N ALA A 56 13.23 7.29 3.06
CA ALA A 56 13.48 7.38 1.62
C ALA A 56 12.54 6.49 0.79
N GLN A 57 12.10 5.35 1.31
CA GLN A 57 11.15 4.48 0.61
C GLN A 57 9.72 5.01 0.60
N TYR A 58 9.37 5.98 1.44
CA TYR A 58 8.03 6.58 1.54
C TYR A 58 7.85 7.86 0.74
N ARG A 59 8.80 8.19 -0.11
CA ARG A 59 8.70 9.32 -1.06
C ARG A 59 7.57 9.07 -2.04
N ARG A 60 7.04 10.16 -2.63
CA ARG A 60 5.99 10.07 -3.64
C ARG A 60 6.39 9.16 -4.81
N ALA A 61 5.42 8.45 -5.35
CA ALA A 61 5.65 7.47 -6.41
C ALA A 61 6.19 8.09 -7.72
N VAL A 62 5.99 9.39 -7.93
CA VAL A 62 6.60 10.10 -9.07
C VAL A 62 8.15 10.05 -9.03
N TYR A 63 8.74 9.88 -7.86
CA TYR A 63 10.19 9.74 -7.66
C TYR A 63 10.66 8.28 -7.60
N MET A 64 9.77 7.31 -7.79
CA MET A 64 10.16 5.91 -7.79
C MET A 64 11.14 5.61 -8.91
N HIS A 65 12.13 4.77 -8.59
CA HIS A 65 13.05 4.24 -9.58
C HIS A 65 12.28 3.46 -10.65
N TRP A 66 12.43 3.88 -11.91
CA TRP A 66 11.75 3.30 -13.05
C TRP A 66 12.74 2.55 -13.94
N GLN A 67 12.56 1.23 -14.01
CA GLN A 67 13.31 0.40 -14.93
C GLN A 67 12.42 0.05 -16.11
N ARG A 68 12.76 0.47 -17.34
CA ARG A 68 11.87 0.40 -18.51
C ARG A 68 11.23 -0.97 -18.71
N GLN A 69 12.01 -2.02 -18.88
CA GLN A 69 11.52 -3.39 -19.13
C GLN A 69 11.04 -4.10 -17.88
N PHE A 70 11.38 -3.60 -16.70
CA PHE A 70 11.08 -4.21 -15.40
C PHE A 70 10.43 -3.21 -14.48
N LEU A 71 9.24 -2.77 -14.90
CA LEU A 71 8.41 -1.90 -14.08
C LEU A 71 8.16 -2.55 -12.72
N HIS A 72 8.22 -1.75 -11.65
CA HIS A 72 7.96 -2.23 -10.30
C HIS A 72 6.66 -3.06 -10.24
N PRO A 73 6.65 -4.27 -9.62
CA PRO A 73 5.52 -5.19 -9.66
C PRO A 73 4.20 -4.56 -9.21
N MET A 74 4.23 -3.76 -8.15
CA MET A 74 3.08 -3.03 -7.63
C MET A 74 2.53 -2.04 -8.68
N LEU A 75 3.38 -1.23 -9.31
CA LEU A 75 2.95 -0.29 -10.35
C LEU A 75 2.35 -1.04 -11.56
N LYS A 76 2.95 -2.17 -11.94
CA LYS A 76 2.45 -3.03 -13.02
C LYS A 76 1.06 -3.60 -12.72
N ALA A 77 0.80 -3.98 -11.46
CA ALA A 77 -0.50 -4.51 -11.05
C ALA A 77 -1.63 -3.47 -11.12
N PHE A 78 -1.29 -2.18 -11.11
CA PHE A 78 -2.20 -1.05 -11.25
C PHE A 78 -2.11 -0.36 -12.63
N ASP A 79 -1.66 -1.08 -13.65
CA ASP A 79 -1.64 -0.63 -15.04
C ASP A 79 -0.78 0.63 -15.32
N ALA A 80 0.28 0.86 -14.54
CA ALA A 80 1.23 1.91 -14.87
C ALA A 80 1.89 1.63 -16.23
N PRO A 81 2.11 2.64 -17.09
CA PRO A 81 2.71 2.46 -18.42
C PRO A 81 4.17 2.02 -18.30
N SER A 82 4.62 1.17 -19.23
CA SER A 82 6.01 0.71 -19.30
C SER A 82 7.01 1.84 -19.60
N ARG A 83 6.55 2.93 -20.21
CA ARG A 83 7.34 4.03 -20.77
C ARG A 83 8.26 3.60 -21.92
N GLU A 84 7.96 2.48 -22.56
CA GLU A 84 8.66 2.04 -23.79
C GLU A 84 7.99 2.61 -25.03
N GLU A 85 6.69 2.80 -24.99
CA GLU A 85 5.87 3.33 -26.06
C GLU A 85 5.09 4.56 -25.57
N CYS A 86 4.75 5.45 -26.50
CA CYS A 86 3.86 6.56 -26.21
C CYS A 86 2.46 6.04 -25.91
N THR A 87 1.96 6.31 -24.75
CA THR A 87 0.62 5.89 -24.30
C THR A 87 -0.26 7.12 -24.18
N ALA A 88 -1.20 7.27 -25.11
CA ALA A 88 -2.14 8.41 -25.08
C ALA A 88 -3.17 8.28 -23.95
N GLN A 89 -3.57 7.05 -23.64
CA GLN A 89 -4.48 6.73 -22.55
C GLN A 89 -3.98 5.52 -21.80
N ARG A 90 -3.89 5.63 -20.46
CA ARG A 90 -3.51 4.49 -19.62
C ARG A 90 -4.60 3.42 -19.62
N PRO A 91 -4.25 2.13 -19.68
CA PRO A 91 -5.23 1.08 -19.51
C PRO A 91 -5.80 1.12 -18.08
N GLU A 92 -7.07 0.75 -17.95
CA GLU A 92 -7.75 0.60 -16.68
C GLU A 92 -8.29 -0.82 -16.58
N SER A 93 -7.62 -1.69 -15.86
CA SER A 93 -8.08 -3.06 -15.62
C SER A 93 -8.50 -3.26 -14.16
N ASN A 94 -9.48 -4.12 -13.94
CA ASN A 94 -9.88 -4.53 -12.61
C ASN A 94 -9.53 -6.01 -12.42
N THR A 95 -8.28 -6.28 -12.04
CA THR A 95 -7.77 -7.64 -11.92
C THR A 95 -7.74 -8.10 -10.47
N PRO A 96 -7.93 -9.41 -10.21
CA PRO A 96 -7.70 -10.00 -8.89
C PRO A 96 -6.27 -9.74 -8.37
N LEU A 97 -5.30 -9.60 -9.27
CA LEU A 97 -3.92 -9.29 -8.91
C LEU A 97 -3.80 -7.93 -8.21
N ALA A 98 -4.54 -6.92 -8.66
CA ALA A 98 -4.54 -5.61 -7.99
C ALA A 98 -5.04 -5.71 -6.54
N ALA A 99 -6.10 -6.51 -6.29
CA ALA A 99 -6.59 -6.77 -4.94
C ALA A 99 -5.56 -7.51 -4.08
N LEU A 100 -4.90 -8.53 -4.64
CA LEU A 100 -3.85 -9.28 -3.93
C LEU A 100 -2.65 -8.39 -3.59
N VAL A 101 -2.27 -7.45 -4.45
CA VAL A 101 -1.18 -6.50 -4.18
C VAL A 101 -1.55 -5.58 -3.04
N LEU A 102 -2.77 -5.05 -2.98
CA LEU A 102 -3.22 -4.24 -1.84
C LEU A 102 -3.14 -4.98 -0.50
N MET A 103 -3.33 -6.29 -0.51
CA MET A 103 -3.31 -7.12 0.70
C MET A 103 -1.93 -7.61 1.10
N ASN A 104 -1.00 -7.77 0.16
CA ASN A 104 0.25 -8.51 0.39
C ASN A 104 1.53 -7.72 0.08
N ASP A 105 1.47 -6.63 -0.68
CA ASP A 105 2.67 -5.83 -0.94
C ASP A 105 3.13 -5.16 0.36
N PRO A 106 4.41 -5.29 0.74
CA PRO A 106 4.94 -4.76 1.99
C PRO A 106 4.66 -3.27 2.21
N THR A 107 4.62 -2.47 1.14
CA THR A 107 4.30 -1.04 1.26
C THR A 107 2.88 -0.80 1.78
N PHE A 108 1.90 -1.57 1.29
CA PHE A 108 0.51 -1.44 1.75
C PHE A 108 0.30 -2.05 3.12
N VAL A 109 0.95 -3.18 3.42
CA VAL A 109 0.89 -3.81 4.75
C VAL A 109 1.48 -2.88 5.81
N GLU A 110 2.61 -2.26 5.51
CA GLU A 110 3.25 -1.29 6.42
C GLU A 110 2.40 -0.02 6.60
N ALA A 111 1.81 0.49 5.52
CA ALA A 111 0.88 1.61 5.60
C ALA A 111 -0.35 1.27 6.46
N ALA A 112 -0.93 0.08 6.30
CA ALA A 112 -2.04 -0.39 7.12
C ALA A 112 -1.64 -0.51 8.60
N ARG A 113 -0.44 -1.04 8.90
CA ARG A 113 0.10 -1.12 10.26
C ARG A 113 0.28 0.26 10.89
N ALA A 114 0.88 1.20 10.18
CA ALA A 114 1.08 2.57 10.67
C ALA A 114 -0.26 3.27 10.94
N LEU A 115 -1.24 3.10 10.05
CA LEU A 115 -2.58 3.62 10.23
C LEU A 115 -3.26 3.01 11.46
N ALA A 116 -3.20 1.69 11.61
CA ALA A 116 -3.75 0.99 12.76
C ALA A 116 -3.12 1.48 14.07
N THR A 117 -1.80 1.65 14.12
CA THR A 117 -1.08 2.20 15.29
C THR A 117 -1.58 3.60 15.64
N THR A 118 -1.78 4.45 14.64
CA THR A 118 -2.31 5.82 14.85
C THR A 118 -3.73 5.80 15.43
N ILE A 119 -4.62 4.95 14.88
CA ILE A 119 -6.00 4.84 15.33
C ILE A 119 -6.10 4.23 16.73
N LEU A 120 -5.28 3.22 17.03
CA LEU A 120 -5.24 2.58 18.34
C LEU A 120 -4.65 3.47 19.43
N GLY A 121 -3.72 4.36 19.08
CA GLY A 121 -3.11 5.32 20.01
C GLY A 121 -4.06 6.42 20.50
N ALA A 122 -5.26 6.56 19.93
CA ALA A 122 -6.28 7.48 20.40
C ALA A 122 -7.00 6.88 21.64
N GLU A 123 -6.65 7.37 22.84
CA GLU A 123 -7.24 6.91 24.08
C GLU A 123 -8.75 7.20 24.18
N GLY A 124 -9.47 6.37 24.93
CA GLY A 124 -10.89 6.56 25.24
C GLY A 124 -11.88 6.26 24.11
N ARG A 125 -11.42 5.75 22.99
CA ARG A 125 -12.29 5.37 21.86
C ARG A 125 -12.63 3.90 21.88
N ASP A 126 -13.91 3.59 21.65
CA ASP A 126 -14.37 2.23 21.41
C ASP A 126 -14.07 1.76 19.96
N ASP A 127 -14.29 0.48 19.69
CA ASP A 127 -14.00 -0.09 18.36
C ASP A 127 -14.88 0.53 17.26
N LYS A 128 -16.12 0.90 17.57
CA LYS A 128 -17.02 1.55 16.61
C LYS A 128 -16.49 2.93 16.21
N GLN A 129 -16.09 3.75 17.17
CA GLN A 129 -15.50 5.06 16.93
C GLN A 129 -14.20 4.98 16.13
N ARG A 130 -13.39 3.96 16.39
CA ARG A 130 -12.18 3.67 15.62
C ARG A 130 -12.48 3.31 14.17
N ILE A 131 -13.52 2.52 13.93
CA ILE A 131 -14.01 2.17 12.59
C ILE A 131 -14.53 3.42 11.86
N GLU A 132 -15.30 4.26 12.54
CA GLU A 132 -15.80 5.52 11.97
C GLU A 132 -14.64 6.43 11.55
N GLU A 133 -13.62 6.59 12.38
CA GLU A 133 -12.42 7.34 12.04
C GLU A 133 -11.66 6.74 10.85
N LEU A 134 -11.51 5.40 10.83
CA LEU A 134 -10.87 4.69 9.73
C LEU A 134 -11.58 4.99 8.41
N PHE A 135 -12.91 4.90 8.37
CA PHE A 135 -13.70 5.19 7.17
C PHE A 135 -13.57 6.64 6.72
N LEU A 136 -13.59 7.59 7.67
CA LEU A 136 -13.39 9.00 7.36
C LEU A 136 -12.00 9.27 6.75
N ARG A 137 -10.95 8.69 7.32
CA ARG A 137 -9.56 8.86 6.82
C ARG A 137 -9.34 8.23 5.45
N VAL A 138 -9.82 7.00 5.26
CA VAL A 138 -9.52 6.22 4.05
C VAL A 138 -10.49 6.53 2.92
N LEU A 139 -11.79 6.70 3.24
CA LEU A 139 -12.86 6.82 2.25
C LEU A 139 -13.52 8.20 2.22
N SER A 140 -13.12 9.12 3.12
CA SER A 140 -13.70 10.45 3.25
C SER A 140 -15.23 10.45 3.44
N ARG A 141 -15.75 9.38 4.02
CA ARG A 141 -17.18 9.23 4.38
C ARG A 141 -17.34 8.38 5.65
N GLY A 142 -18.47 8.54 6.33
CA GLY A 142 -18.84 7.63 7.41
C GLY A 142 -19.19 6.23 6.90
N PRO A 143 -19.04 5.19 7.74
CA PRO A 143 -19.47 3.83 7.44
C PRO A 143 -21.00 3.70 7.51
N ARG A 144 -21.54 2.82 6.68
CA ARG A 144 -22.96 2.40 6.80
C ARG A 144 -23.11 1.39 7.96
N PRO A 145 -24.32 1.25 8.55
CA PRO A 145 -24.53 0.31 9.66
C PRO A 145 -24.04 -1.12 9.36
N VAL A 146 -24.30 -1.62 8.16
CA VAL A 146 -23.85 -2.96 7.72
C VAL A 146 -22.32 -3.05 7.67
N GLU A 147 -21.64 -1.99 7.21
CA GLU A 147 -20.17 -1.94 7.15
C GLU A 147 -19.57 -1.98 8.57
N ILE A 148 -20.15 -1.26 9.53
CA ILE A 148 -19.72 -1.31 10.93
C ILE A 148 -19.84 -2.73 11.48
N GLN A 149 -20.99 -3.37 11.31
CA GLN A 149 -21.22 -4.73 11.80
C GLN A 149 -20.23 -5.73 11.18
N THR A 150 -20.02 -5.65 9.86
CA THR A 150 -19.07 -6.54 9.16
C THR A 150 -17.66 -6.37 9.68
N VAL A 151 -17.20 -5.14 9.89
CA VAL A 151 -15.84 -4.87 10.38
C VAL A 151 -15.69 -5.26 11.84
N LEU A 152 -16.68 -5.02 12.68
CA LEU A 152 -16.68 -5.46 14.10
C LEU A 152 -16.61 -6.98 14.21
N GLN A 153 -17.39 -7.72 13.41
CA GLN A 153 -17.35 -9.18 13.38
C GLN A 153 -15.96 -9.66 12.94
N PHE A 154 -15.44 -9.13 11.85
CA PHE A 154 -14.09 -9.48 11.35
C PHE A 154 -13.00 -9.19 12.39
N LEU A 155 -13.10 -8.07 13.11
CA LEU A 155 -12.17 -7.72 14.19
C LEU A 155 -12.25 -8.71 15.35
N ALA A 156 -13.46 -9.15 15.73
CA ALA A 156 -13.64 -10.15 16.76
C ALA A 156 -13.03 -11.50 16.36
N ASP A 157 -13.27 -11.95 15.12
CA ASP A 157 -12.74 -13.21 14.58
C ASP A 157 -11.19 -13.17 14.51
N CYS A 158 -10.62 -12.05 14.07
CA CYS A 158 -9.17 -11.85 14.08
C CYS A 158 -8.58 -11.90 15.49
N ARG A 159 -9.20 -11.23 16.45
CA ARG A 159 -8.75 -11.24 17.85
C ARG A 159 -8.79 -12.64 18.45
N GLU A 160 -9.82 -13.41 18.17
CA GLU A 160 -9.92 -14.78 18.63
C GLU A 160 -8.85 -15.66 17.99
N ASN A 161 -8.66 -15.57 16.67
CA ASN A 161 -7.62 -16.30 15.96
C ASN A 161 -6.21 -16.01 16.50
N TYR A 162 -5.87 -14.72 16.74
CA TYR A 162 -4.56 -14.36 17.28
C TYR A 162 -4.37 -14.70 18.75
N LYS A 163 -5.46 -14.84 19.54
CA LYS A 163 -5.37 -15.40 20.90
C LYS A 163 -5.01 -16.87 20.88
N GLN A 164 -5.61 -17.63 19.93
CA GLN A 164 -5.33 -19.05 19.77
C GLN A 164 -3.96 -19.33 19.15
N ASN A 165 -3.46 -18.40 18.32
CA ASN A 165 -2.21 -18.54 17.56
C ASN A 165 -1.29 -17.32 17.75
N PRO A 166 -0.70 -17.14 18.93
CA PRO A 166 0.11 -15.94 19.25
C PRO A 166 1.37 -15.80 18.38
N GLU A 167 1.89 -16.89 17.86
CA GLU A 167 3.03 -16.89 16.94
C GLU A 167 2.68 -16.21 15.59
N LEU A 168 1.42 -16.27 15.15
CA LEU A 168 0.98 -15.57 13.95
C LEU A 168 0.94 -14.05 14.19
N ALA A 169 0.48 -13.64 15.37
CA ALA A 169 0.50 -12.22 15.76
C ALA A 169 1.94 -11.67 15.81
N ALA A 170 2.87 -12.42 16.41
CA ALA A 170 4.28 -12.03 16.48
C ALA A 170 4.97 -11.94 15.12
N ARG A 171 4.50 -12.72 14.12
CA ARG A 171 5.03 -12.66 12.75
C ARG A 171 4.48 -11.48 11.93
N LEU A 172 3.32 -10.95 12.31
CA LEU A 172 2.69 -9.82 11.66
C LEU A 172 3.24 -8.48 12.18
N LEU A 173 3.64 -8.41 13.46
CA LEU A 173 4.17 -7.23 14.14
C LEU A 173 5.68 -7.05 13.94
#